data_8b72e71668d2f03d54a86c3c54c4a48f
#
_entry.id   8b72e71668d2f03d54a86c3c54c4a48f
#
_cell.length_a   1.000
_cell.length_b   1.000
_cell.length_c   1.000
_cell.angle_alpha   90.00
_cell.angle_beta   90.00
_cell.angle_gamma   90.00
#
_symmetry.space_group_name_H-M   'P 1'
#
loop_
_entity.id
_entity.type
_entity.pdbx_description
1 polymer ?
#
loop_
_entity_poly.entity_id
_entity_poly.type
_entity_poly.pdbx_seq_one_letter_code
_entity_poly.pdbx_strand_id
1 'polypeptide(L)'
;MKIKNFFSKLHWQVAAALMLAIVFAFGFKAFGLSESVVGNGFERVCSFIGSLFMRMLSMIVVPLVATSVICGSMSLGKGRTFLRVGLKTLAFYLITGLMAILLALLLVNAIAPGDVSSETARKILGGANFDASAVNSGAGDIVGVLLRFFPPNIVEAASDNTQLLGLIVFAVIIGVFINTLPEKHAEFQRKFWSSFNILFEKITNAIMRLLPIGVFGLVAPVFMRAGAEAVAPVVVFFLTVSLALVLHSVGTMSLVLLSAGVNPVKHLKAMLPAILTAFSTSSSVATLPVTLECVENSARVPKNISGFTIPLGATVNMNGSALYECVAVIFISQIYTSAGGAAMGIGMQFLVVVLALLTSIGVAGIPSASLVAIVVIMGVAGIPAEAVGIIWMTDRILDMMRTSVNIYGDSCAAVWVAATEKHKVYTSDVD
;
A
#
# COMPACT_ATOMS: atom_id res chain seq x y z
N MET A 1 12.24 30.49 14.89
CA MET A 1 10.92 30.19 14.31
C MET A 1 10.89 29.00 13.34
N LYS A 2 12.00 28.62 12.69
CA LYS A 2 12.06 27.49 11.70
C LYS A 2 12.05 26.08 12.33
N ILE A 3 12.58 25.85 13.53
CA ILE A 3 12.68 24.52 14.17
C ILE A 3 11.31 24.03 14.69
N LYS A 4 10.45 24.92 15.22
CA LYS A 4 9.11 24.56 15.67
C LYS A 4 8.21 24.03 14.56
N ASN A 5 8.34 24.55 13.32
CA ASN A 5 7.58 24.08 12.16
C ASN A 5 8.12 22.76 11.56
N PHE A 6 9.37 22.42 11.84
CA PHE A 6 9.99 21.19 11.38
C PHE A 6 9.42 19.99 12.12
N PHE A 7 9.37 20.04 13.46
CA PHE A 7 8.81 18.95 14.27
C PHE A 7 7.26 18.91 14.32
N SER A 8 6.56 19.84 13.70
CA SER A 8 5.08 19.78 13.62
C SER A 8 4.57 18.78 12.57
N LYS A 9 5.42 18.35 11.64
CA LYS A 9 5.03 17.42 10.59
C LYS A 9 5.26 15.98 11.01
N LEU A 10 4.24 15.12 10.83
CA LEU A 10 4.25 13.71 11.25
C LEU A 10 5.49 12.93 10.76
N HIS A 11 5.92 13.14 9.51
CA HIS A 11 7.08 12.44 8.96
C HIS A 11 8.40 12.73 9.69
N TRP A 12 8.60 13.96 10.19
CA TRP A 12 9.78 14.28 10.98
C TRP A 12 9.70 13.70 12.39
N GLN A 13 8.50 13.61 12.97
CA GLN A 13 8.27 12.94 14.25
C GLN A 13 8.57 11.43 14.12
N VAL A 14 8.14 10.80 13.02
CA VAL A 14 8.44 9.39 12.74
C VAL A 14 9.94 9.17 12.54
N ALA A 15 10.61 10.03 11.75
CA ALA A 15 12.06 9.95 11.57
C ALA A 15 12.82 10.11 12.89
N ALA A 16 12.41 11.06 13.73
CA ALA A 16 13.00 11.25 15.05
C ALA A 16 12.76 10.03 15.96
N ALA A 17 11.55 9.47 15.98
CA ALA A 17 11.22 8.27 16.75
C ALA A 17 12.05 7.06 16.30
N LEU A 18 12.24 6.91 14.99
CA LEU A 18 13.07 5.85 14.40
C LEU A 18 14.54 6.01 14.84
N MET A 19 15.10 7.21 14.67
CA MET A 19 16.48 7.48 15.11
C MET A 19 16.66 7.24 16.61
N LEU A 20 15.70 7.68 17.44
CA LEU A 20 15.72 7.41 18.87
C LEU A 20 15.66 5.91 19.17
N ALA A 21 14.78 5.14 18.51
CA ALA A 21 14.70 3.71 18.68
C ALA A 21 16.04 3.01 18.40
N ILE A 22 16.69 3.39 17.30
CA ILE A 22 18.02 2.87 16.92
C ILE A 22 19.08 3.26 17.96
N VAL A 23 19.16 4.56 18.34
CA VAL A 23 20.14 5.06 19.31
C VAL A 23 19.99 4.37 20.67
N PHE A 24 18.75 4.24 21.16
CA PHE A 24 18.47 3.56 22.43
C PHE A 24 18.87 2.08 22.34
N ALA A 25 18.49 1.38 21.26
CA ALA A 25 18.81 -0.03 21.08
C ALA A 25 20.33 -0.28 21.05
N PHE A 26 21.08 0.52 20.28
CA PHE A 26 22.55 0.44 20.24
C PHE A 26 23.19 0.86 21.57
N GLY A 27 22.64 1.86 22.25
CA GLY A 27 23.08 2.29 23.59
C GLY A 27 22.97 1.14 24.60
N PHE A 28 21.81 0.49 24.68
CA PHE A 28 21.62 -0.70 25.56
C PHE A 28 22.62 -1.81 25.24
N LYS A 29 22.90 -2.06 23.96
CA LYS A 29 23.86 -3.07 23.52
C LYS A 29 25.30 -2.67 23.88
N ALA A 30 25.70 -1.42 23.65
CA ALA A 30 27.04 -0.91 23.95
C ALA A 30 27.37 -0.92 25.44
N PHE A 31 26.38 -0.69 26.31
CA PHE A 31 26.56 -0.73 27.75
C PHE A 31 26.33 -2.14 28.37
N GLY A 32 26.14 -3.18 27.53
CA GLY A 32 25.90 -4.55 27.99
C GLY A 32 24.57 -4.71 28.76
N LEU A 33 23.64 -3.78 28.59
CA LEU A 33 22.38 -3.75 29.33
C LEU A 33 21.24 -4.50 28.62
N SER A 34 21.44 -4.97 27.39
CA SER A 34 20.39 -5.62 26.60
C SER A 34 19.80 -6.84 27.29
N GLU A 35 20.61 -7.66 27.94
CA GLU A 35 20.18 -8.87 28.68
C GLU A 35 19.92 -8.61 30.17
N SER A 36 20.07 -7.36 30.63
CA SER A 36 19.80 -6.97 32.02
C SER A 36 18.30 -6.93 32.31
N VAL A 37 17.92 -6.92 33.59
CA VAL A 37 16.54 -6.73 34.02
C VAL A 37 15.95 -5.42 33.48
N VAL A 38 16.77 -4.37 33.39
CA VAL A 38 16.37 -3.06 32.85
C VAL A 38 16.15 -3.15 31.34
N GLY A 39 17.05 -3.80 30.59
CA GLY A 39 16.92 -4.00 29.15
C GLY A 39 15.69 -4.82 28.78
N ASN A 40 15.49 -5.94 29.44
CA ASN A 40 14.32 -6.81 29.26
C ASN A 40 13.01 -6.07 29.64
N GLY A 41 13.02 -5.24 30.70
CA GLY A 41 11.88 -4.41 31.07
C GLY A 41 11.54 -3.37 30.01
N PHE A 42 12.55 -2.68 29.50
CA PHE A 42 12.39 -1.69 28.43
C PHE A 42 11.88 -2.33 27.13
N GLU A 43 12.43 -3.48 26.73
CA GLU A 43 11.98 -4.22 25.56
C GLU A 43 10.51 -4.63 25.66
N ARG A 44 10.07 -5.13 26.83
CA ARG A 44 8.66 -5.49 27.09
C ARG A 44 7.74 -4.29 26.95
N VAL A 45 8.12 -3.13 27.51
CA VAL A 45 7.34 -1.91 27.40
C VAL A 45 7.23 -1.44 25.95
N CYS A 46 8.34 -1.45 25.22
CA CYS A 46 8.35 -1.12 23.78
C CYS A 46 7.48 -2.07 22.99
N SER A 47 7.61 -3.38 23.18
CA SER A 47 6.80 -4.40 22.51
C SER A 47 5.31 -4.24 22.83
N PHE A 48 4.96 -3.91 24.06
CA PHE A 48 3.58 -3.63 24.45
C PHE A 48 3.02 -2.41 23.69
N ILE A 49 3.76 -1.30 23.64
CA ILE A 49 3.37 -0.09 22.90
C ILE A 49 3.19 -0.39 21.41
N GLY A 50 4.14 -1.10 20.83
CA GLY A 50 4.07 -1.55 19.42
C GLY A 50 2.85 -2.41 19.13
N SER A 51 2.61 -3.43 19.96
CA SER A 51 1.45 -4.32 19.84
C SER A 51 0.12 -3.58 20.04
N LEU A 52 0.06 -2.64 20.99
CA LEU A 52 -1.13 -1.81 21.20
C LEU A 52 -1.45 -0.97 19.94
N PHE A 53 -0.42 -0.35 19.37
CA PHE A 53 -0.56 0.44 18.15
C PHE A 53 -1.05 -0.44 16.97
N MET A 54 -0.47 -1.64 16.80
CA MET A 54 -0.89 -2.60 15.77
C MET A 54 -2.33 -3.07 15.97
N ARG A 55 -2.77 -3.31 17.21
CA ARG A 55 -4.17 -3.65 17.52
C ARG A 55 -5.14 -2.52 17.17
N MET A 56 -4.77 -1.27 17.41
CA MET A 56 -5.58 -0.12 17.01
C MET A 56 -5.71 0.00 15.50
N LEU A 57 -4.65 -0.29 14.74
CA LEU A 57 -4.71 -0.36 13.28
C LEU A 57 -5.58 -1.52 12.81
N SER A 58 -5.37 -2.72 13.34
CA SER A 58 -6.14 -3.92 12.96
C SER A 58 -7.64 -3.78 13.23
N MET A 59 -8.02 -3.08 14.29
CA MET A 59 -9.43 -2.81 14.63
C MET A 59 -10.16 -2.02 13.53
N ILE A 60 -9.46 -1.16 12.81
CA ILE A 60 -10.05 -0.30 11.78
C ILE A 60 -10.04 -0.94 10.38
N VAL A 61 -9.28 -2.02 10.18
CA VAL A 61 -9.10 -2.66 8.87
C VAL A 61 -10.44 -2.96 8.20
N VAL A 62 -11.29 -3.73 8.85
CA VAL A 62 -12.57 -4.19 8.28
C VAL A 62 -13.47 -3.02 7.86
N PRO A 63 -13.82 -2.06 8.73
CA PRO A 63 -14.71 -0.98 8.35
C PRO A 63 -14.08 -0.01 7.32
N LEU A 64 -12.78 0.26 7.41
CA LEU A 64 -12.07 1.12 6.47
C LEU A 64 -12.03 0.48 5.07
N VAL A 65 -11.60 -0.78 4.96
CA VAL A 65 -11.52 -1.52 3.69
C VAL A 65 -12.89 -1.63 3.05
N ALA A 66 -13.91 -2.06 3.82
CA ALA A 66 -15.27 -2.20 3.30
C ALA A 66 -15.80 -0.88 2.73
N THR A 67 -15.72 0.22 3.50
CA THR A 67 -16.26 1.51 3.05
C THR A 67 -15.47 2.09 1.89
N SER A 68 -14.14 1.99 1.89
CA SER A 68 -13.29 2.48 0.81
C SER A 68 -13.53 1.74 -0.51
N VAL A 69 -13.62 0.40 -0.45
CA VAL A 69 -13.88 -0.44 -1.64
C VAL A 69 -15.29 -0.19 -2.19
N ILE A 70 -16.31 -0.06 -1.32
CA ILE A 70 -17.67 0.30 -1.75
C ILE A 70 -17.65 1.65 -2.45
N CYS A 71 -17.02 2.67 -1.86
CA CYS A 71 -16.93 4.01 -2.44
C CYS A 71 -16.18 4.02 -3.77
N GLY A 72 -15.05 3.33 -3.87
CA GLY A 72 -14.31 3.16 -5.11
C GLY A 72 -15.16 2.52 -6.21
N SER A 73 -15.88 1.44 -5.88
CA SER A 73 -16.74 0.72 -6.84
C SER A 73 -17.99 1.50 -7.25
N MET A 74 -18.55 2.35 -6.37
CA MET A 74 -19.69 3.22 -6.69
C MET A 74 -19.35 4.32 -7.70
N SER A 75 -18.10 4.75 -7.80
CA SER A 75 -17.68 5.85 -8.65
C SER A 75 -17.71 5.52 -10.15
N LEU A 76 -18.00 4.27 -10.52
CA LEU A 76 -18.25 3.85 -11.90
C LEU A 76 -19.58 4.46 -12.38
N GLY A 77 -19.50 5.53 -13.18
CA GLY A 77 -20.63 6.39 -13.52
C GLY A 77 -21.65 5.83 -14.53
N LYS A 78 -22.69 6.64 -14.85
CA LYS A 78 -23.81 6.29 -15.73
C LYS A 78 -23.69 6.94 -17.13
N GLY A 79 -24.12 6.21 -18.18
CA GLY A 79 -24.17 6.68 -19.58
C GLY A 79 -23.18 5.98 -20.51
N ARG A 80 -23.54 5.77 -21.81
CA ARG A 80 -22.72 4.97 -22.77
C ARG A 80 -21.30 5.51 -22.96
N THR A 81 -21.12 6.80 -23.11
CA THR A 81 -19.78 7.42 -23.28
C THR A 81 -19.00 7.37 -21.98
N PHE A 82 -19.66 7.65 -20.86
CA PHE A 82 -19.09 7.59 -19.52
C PHE A 82 -18.72 6.15 -19.16
N LEU A 83 -19.57 5.18 -19.49
CA LEU A 83 -19.29 3.76 -19.30
C LEU A 83 -18.06 3.30 -20.12
N ARG A 84 -17.92 3.75 -21.37
CA ARG A 84 -16.78 3.41 -22.22
C ARG A 84 -15.47 3.99 -21.67
N VAL A 85 -15.43 5.27 -21.31
CA VAL A 85 -14.27 5.91 -20.68
C VAL A 85 -13.96 5.25 -19.34
N GLY A 86 -14.99 4.98 -18.52
CA GLY A 86 -14.85 4.31 -17.23
C GLY A 86 -14.28 2.91 -17.32
N LEU A 87 -14.78 2.10 -18.25
CA LEU A 87 -14.27 0.74 -18.48
C LEU A 87 -12.82 0.75 -18.99
N LYS A 88 -12.47 1.67 -19.90
CA LYS A 88 -11.08 1.84 -20.36
C LYS A 88 -10.16 2.25 -19.21
N THR A 89 -10.60 3.19 -18.39
CA THR A 89 -9.84 3.66 -17.22
C THR A 89 -9.64 2.53 -16.22
N LEU A 90 -10.70 1.79 -15.89
CA LEU A 90 -10.62 0.66 -14.96
C LEU A 90 -9.74 -0.47 -15.51
N ALA A 91 -9.90 -0.82 -16.80
CA ALA A 91 -9.04 -1.81 -17.44
C ALA A 91 -7.56 -1.39 -17.42
N PHE A 92 -7.28 -0.10 -17.69
CA PHE A 92 -5.93 0.46 -17.57
C PHE A 92 -5.36 0.25 -16.16
N TYR A 93 -6.12 0.63 -15.12
CA TYR A 93 -5.69 0.50 -13.74
C TYR A 93 -5.43 -0.94 -13.32
N LEU A 94 -6.34 -1.86 -13.66
CA LEU A 94 -6.18 -3.28 -13.34
C LEU A 94 -4.98 -3.90 -14.06
N ILE A 95 -4.80 -3.61 -15.35
CA ILE A 95 -3.69 -4.16 -16.14
C ILE A 95 -2.37 -3.61 -15.64
N THR A 96 -2.26 -2.29 -15.46
CA THR A 96 -1.01 -1.67 -15.01
C THR A 96 -0.69 -2.00 -13.56
N GLY A 97 -1.70 -2.13 -12.69
CA GLY A 97 -1.55 -2.63 -11.34
C GLY A 97 -1.04 -4.07 -11.30
N LEU A 98 -1.62 -4.95 -12.11
CA LEU A 98 -1.15 -6.32 -12.22
C LEU A 98 0.30 -6.38 -12.74
N MET A 99 0.64 -5.58 -13.75
CA MET A 99 2.03 -5.49 -14.26
C MET A 99 3.00 -5.00 -13.17
N ALA A 100 2.59 -4.03 -12.34
CA ALA A 100 3.38 -3.54 -11.22
C ALA A 100 3.66 -4.65 -10.19
N ILE A 101 2.61 -5.41 -9.81
CA ILE A 101 2.72 -6.46 -8.82
C ILE A 101 3.53 -7.65 -9.34
N LEU A 102 3.35 -8.04 -10.61
CA LEU A 102 4.14 -9.12 -11.22
C LEU A 102 5.62 -8.75 -11.34
N LEU A 103 5.94 -7.49 -11.68
CA LEU A 103 7.30 -6.98 -11.66
C LEU A 103 7.89 -7.03 -10.24
N ALA A 104 7.10 -6.62 -9.24
CA ALA A 104 7.47 -6.69 -7.83
C ALA A 104 7.76 -8.12 -7.38
N LEU A 105 6.87 -9.06 -7.71
CA LEU A 105 7.00 -10.47 -7.40
C LEU A 105 8.28 -11.08 -8.03
N LEU A 106 8.55 -10.74 -9.28
CA LEU A 106 9.77 -11.19 -9.97
C LEU A 106 11.02 -10.67 -9.25
N LEU A 107 11.06 -9.37 -8.95
CA LEU A 107 12.24 -8.76 -8.33
C LEU A 107 12.47 -9.24 -6.90
N VAL A 108 11.43 -9.37 -6.07
CA VAL A 108 11.58 -9.80 -4.68
C VAL A 108 12.01 -11.28 -4.58
N ASN A 109 11.57 -12.12 -5.51
CA ASN A 109 12.04 -13.51 -5.55
C ASN A 109 13.46 -13.62 -6.16
N ALA A 110 13.82 -12.78 -7.13
CA ALA A 110 15.16 -12.80 -7.73
C ALA A 110 16.24 -12.22 -6.80
N ILE A 111 15.93 -11.16 -6.05
CA ILE A 111 16.86 -10.50 -5.12
C ILE A 111 16.86 -11.18 -3.76
N ALA A 112 15.72 -11.75 -3.37
CA ALA A 112 15.49 -12.44 -2.10
C ALA A 112 15.98 -11.65 -0.86
N PRO A 113 15.50 -10.41 -0.63
CA PRO A 113 16.01 -9.53 0.43
C PRO A 113 15.83 -10.08 1.85
N GLY A 114 14.91 -11.03 2.05
CA GLY A 114 14.64 -11.69 3.32
C GLY A 114 15.39 -13.02 3.51
N ASP A 115 16.20 -13.44 2.54
CA ASP A 115 17.06 -14.63 2.67
C ASP A 115 18.31 -14.24 3.49
N VAL A 116 18.25 -14.57 4.79
CA VAL A 116 19.25 -14.22 5.78
C VAL A 116 19.65 -15.46 6.60
N SER A 117 20.70 -15.38 7.42
CA SER A 117 21.03 -16.51 8.32
C SER A 117 19.88 -16.81 9.27
N SER A 118 19.68 -18.08 9.62
CA SER A 118 18.62 -18.50 10.54
C SER A 118 18.73 -17.81 11.91
N GLU A 119 19.95 -17.50 12.35
CA GLU A 119 20.19 -16.77 13.59
C GLU A 119 19.67 -15.33 13.48
N THR A 120 20.02 -14.62 12.41
CA THR A 120 19.56 -13.26 12.15
C THR A 120 18.03 -13.22 12.02
N ALA A 121 17.44 -14.14 11.26
CA ALA A 121 16.00 -14.24 11.09
C ALA A 121 15.27 -14.40 12.44
N ARG A 122 15.73 -15.31 13.29
CA ARG A 122 15.17 -15.53 14.64
C ARG A 122 15.31 -14.32 15.54
N LYS A 123 16.46 -13.63 15.51
CA LYS A 123 16.66 -12.37 16.26
C LYS A 123 15.68 -11.29 15.82
N ILE A 124 15.44 -11.15 14.50
CA ILE A 124 14.50 -10.19 13.93
C ILE A 124 13.07 -10.50 14.38
N LEU A 125 12.66 -11.78 14.33
CA LEU A 125 11.28 -12.21 14.61
C LEU A 125 10.94 -12.36 16.09
N GLY A 126 11.89 -12.19 17.00
CA GLY A 126 11.60 -12.20 18.44
C GLY A 126 12.09 -13.42 19.23
N GLY A 127 12.96 -14.25 18.67
CA GLY A 127 13.62 -15.33 19.40
C GLY A 127 12.74 -16.55 19.70
N ALA A 128 12.74 -17.04 20.95
CA ALA A 128 12.13 -18.31 21.34
C ALA A 128 10.58 -18.40 21.24
N ASN A 129 9.89 -17.29 21.06
CA ASN A 129 8.43 -17.25 20.88
C ASN A 129 8.00 -17.33 19.41
N PHE A 130 8.93 -17.57 18.50
CA PHE A 130 8.63 -17.72 17.08
C PHE A 130 7.98 -19.10 16.82
N ASP A 131 6.74 -19.10 16.37
CA ASP A 131 6.05 -20.30 15.90
C ASP A 131 6.22 -20.46 14.39
N ALA A 132 7.14 -21.32 14.00
CA ALA A 132 7.41 -21.62 12.58
C ALA A 132 6.20 -22.28 11.87
N SER A 133 5.28 -22.87 12.63
CA SER A 133 4.08 -23.52 12.10
C SER A 133 2.94 -22.55 11.76
N ALA A 134 3.04 -21.28 12.18
CA ALA A 134 2.01 -20.26 11.97
C ALA A 134 1.81 -19.91 10.49
N VAL A 135 2.84 -20.07 9.64
CA VAL A 135 2.72 -19.83 8.20
C VAL A 135 1.96 -20.99 7.56
N ASN A 136 0.76 -20.70 7.10
CA ASN A 136 -0.14 -21.68 6.50
C ASN A 136 0.42 -22.19 5.15
N SER A 137 1.03 -23.37 5.14
CA SER A 137 1.54 -24.03 3.93
C SER A 137 0.41 -24.53 2.99
N GLY A 138 -0.86 -24.39 3.41
CA GLY A 138 -2.06 -24.91 2.75
C GLY A 138 -2.47 -24.25 1.43
N ALA A 139 -1.61 -23.48 0.80
CA ALA A 139 -1.91 -22.74 -0.42
C ALA A 139 -1.56 -23.46 -1.73
N GLY A 140 -1.47 -24.78 -1.71
CA GLY A 140 -1.38 -25.58 -2.96
C GLY A 140 -2.72 -25.73 -3.69
N ASP A 141 -3.83 -25.33 -3.07
CA ASP A 141 -5.17 -25.51 -3.61
C ASP A 141 -5.74 -24.20 -4.19
N ILE A 142 -5.56 -24.00 -5.49
CA ILE A 142 -6.15 -22.87 -6.25
C ILE A 142 -7.67 -22.83 -6.07
N VAL A 143 -8.34 -23.98 -5.95
CA VAL A 143 -9.79 -24.08 -5.72
C VAL A 143 -10.15 -23.52 -4.36
N GLY A 144 -9.40 -23.88 -3.32
CA GLY A 144 -9.58 -23.30 -1.98
C GLY A 144 -9.39 -21.79 -1.94
N VAL A 145 -8.43 -21.25 -2.72
CA VAL A 145 -8.26 -19.79 -2.89
C VAL A 145 -9.48 -19.17 -3.55
N LEU A 146 -9.99 -19.76 -4.64
CA LEU A 146 -11.18 -19.25 -5.33
C LEU A 146 -12.43 -19.28 -4.44
N LEU A 147 -12.60 -20.30 -3.61
CA LEU A 147 -13.71 -20.37 -2.67
C LEU A 147 -13.68 -19.27 -1.60
N ARG A 148 -12.51 -18.78 -1.23
CA ARG A 148 -12.36 -17.65 -0.28
C ARG A 148 -12.91 -16.32 -0.82
N PHE A 149 -13.11 -16.17 -2.15
CA PHE A 149 -13.82 -15.02 -2.72
C PHE A 149 -15.29 -14.95 -2.31
N PHE A 150 -15.90 -16.08 -2.01
CA PHE A 150 -17.34 -16.19 -1.69
C PHE A 150 -17.52 -16.95 -0.37
N PRO A 151 -17.28 -16.29 0.78
CA PRO A 151 -17.47 -16.93 2.07
C PRO A 151 -18.94 -17.26 2.31
N PRO A 152 -19.25 -18.36 3.02
CA PRO A 152 -20.63 -18.76 3.29
C PRO A 152 -21.37 -17.77 4.19
N ASN A 153 -20.64 -17.00 5.00
CA ASN A 153 -21.19 -15.97 5.88
C ASN A 153 -20.29 -14.74 5.89
N ILE A 154 -20.80 -13.62 5.38
CA ILE A 154 -20.03 -12.37 5.27
C ILE A 154 -19.77 -11.73 6.64
N VAL A 155 -20.64 -11.92 7.62
CA VAL A 155 -20.45 -11.38 8.98
C VAL A 155 -19.31 -12.12 9.68
N GLU A 156 -19.24 -13.43 9.51
CA GLU A 156 -18.14 -14.26 10.01
C GLU A 156 -16.83 -13.88 9.33
N ALA A 157 -16.83 -13.72 8.00
CA ALA A 157 -15.66 -13.25 7.25
C ALA A 157 -15.20 -11.85 7.69
N ALA A 158 -16.11 -10.97 8.08
CA ALA A 158 -15.78 -9.65 8.61
C ALA A 158 -15.22 -9.69 10.04
N SER A 159 -15.49 -10.76 10.81
CA SER A 159 -14.94 -10.94 12.17
C SER A 159 -13.52 -11.51 12.19
N ASP A 160 -13.05 -12.05 11.05
CA ASP A 160 -11.75 -12.70 10.91
C ASP A 160 -10.90 -12.00 9.82
N ASN A 161 -9.84 -11.33 10.25
CA ASN A 161 -8.92 -10.63 9.33
C ASN A 161 -8.25 -11.57 8.30
N THR A 162 -8.27 -12.89 8.51
CA THR A 162 -7.77 -13.87 7.53
C THR A 162 -8.75 -14.14 6.38
N GLN A 163 -10.01 -13.70 6.49
CA GLN A 163 -11.07 -13.89 5.51
C GLN A 163 -11.47 -12.59 4.77
N LEU A 164 -10.66 -11.55 4.87
CA LEU A 164 -10.94 -10.22 4.28
C LEU A 164 -11.12 -10.25 2.76
N LEU A 165 -10.59 -11.25 2.06
CA LEU A 165 -10.79 -11.41 0.61
C LEU A 165 -12.27 -11.46 0.25
N GLY A 166 -13.07 -12.25 0.96
CA GLY A 166 -14.52 -12.32 0.76
C GLY A 166 -15.22 -11.00 1.07
N LEU A 167 -14.80 -10.30 2.13
CA LEU A 167 -15.32 -8.97 2.46
C LEU A 167 -15.05 -7.95 1.34
N ILE A 168 -13.85 -7.94 0.76
CA ILE A 168 -13.47 -7.06 -0.34
C ILE A 168 -14.35 -7.34 -1.56
N VAL A 169 -14.50 -8.61 -1.95
CA VAL A 169 -15.36 -8.99 -3.09
C VAL A 169 -16.81 -8.58 -2.85
N PHE A 170 -17.34 -8.82 -1.66
CA PHE A 170 -18.68 -8.40 -1.30
C PHE A 170 -18.85 -6.87 -1.33
N ALA A 171 -17.86 -6.12 -0.86
CA ALA A 171 -17.85 -4.66 -0.94
C ALA A 171 -17.85 -4.15 -2.39
N VAL A 172 -17.09 -4.79 -3.29
CA VAL A 172 -17.14 -4.48 -4.74
C VAL A 172 -18.55 -4.72 -5.29
N ILE A 173 -19.17 -5.86 -4.97
CA ILE A 173 -20.53 -6.20 -5.39
C ILE A 173 -21.50 -5.12 -4.91
N ILE A 174 -21.48 -4.75 -3.62
CA ILE A 174 -22.34 -3.69 -3.08
C ILE A 174 -22.16 -2.39 -3.90
N GLY A 175 -20.91 -1.93 -4.08
CA GLY A 175 -20.63 -0.68 -4.79
C GLY A 175 -21.13 -0.67 -6.24
N VAL A 176 -20.95 -1.77 -6.96
CA VAL A 176 -21.46 -1.93 -8.33
C VAL A 176 -23.00 -1.93 -8.35
N PHE A 177 -23.64 -2.70 -7.48
CA PHE A 177 -25.10 -2.81 -7.46
C PHE A 177 -25.81 -1.53 -6.99
N ILE A 178 -25.20 -0.70 -6.16
CA ILE A 178 -25.75 0.63 -5.80
C ILE A 178 -26.05 1.45 -7.06
N ASN A 179 -25.22 1.35 -8.11
CA ASN A 179 -25.43 2.08 -9.36
C ASN A 179 -26.63 1.55 -10.19
N THR A 180 -27.14 0.38 -9.88
CA THR A 180 -28.34 -0.22 -10.54
C THR A 180 -29.64 0.15 -9.85
N LEU A 181 -29.59 0.70 -8.63
CA LEU A 181 -30.78 1.11 -7.88
C LEU A 181 -31.50 2.29 -8.53
N PRO A 182 -32.82 2.48 -8.28
CA PRO A 182 -33.53 3.72 -8.59
C PRO A 182 -32.81 4.92 -7.98
N GLU A 183 -32.75 6.06 -8.70
CA GLU A 183 -31.85 7.19 -8.36
C GLU A 183 -31.97 7.68 -6.92
N LYS A 184 -33.20 7.77 -6.39
CA LYS A 184 -33.46 8.18 -5.00
C LYS A 184 -32.74 7.28 -3.97
N HIS A 185 -32.76 5.97 -4.19
CA HIS A 185 -32.09 5.00 -3.31
C HIS A 185 -30.58 4.96 -3.55
N ALA A 186 -30.16 5.07 -4.81
CA ALA A 186 -28.74 5.14 -5.16
C ALA A 186 -28.04 6.36 -4.54
N GLU A 187 -28.70 7.54 -4.61
CA GLU A 187 -28.15 8.78 -4.01
C GLU A 187 -28.02 8.67 -2.49
N PHE A 188 -29.03 8.10 -1.82
CA PHE A 188 -28.96 7.86 -0.38
C PHE A 188 -27.79 6.92 -0.02
N GLN A 189 -27.66 5.80 -0.72
CA GLN A 189 -26.59 4.84 -0.48
C GLN A 189 -25.20 5.45 -0.73
N ARG A 190 -25.03 6.23 -1.81
CA ARG A 190 -23.78 6.94 -2.09
C ARG A 190 -23.41 7.91 -0.97
N LYS A 191 -24.35 8.70 -0.47
CA LYS A 191 -24.11 9.61 0.66
C LYS A 191 -23.80 8.87 1.95
N PHE A 192 -24.52 7.79 2.22
CA PHE A 192 -24.30 6.95 3.40
C PHE A 192 -22.88 6.38 3.43
N TRP A 193 -22.49 5.63 2.41
CA TRP A 193 -21.17 5.00 2.37
C TRP A 193 -20.03 6.01 2.31
N SER A 194 -20.20 7.10 1.57
CA SER A 194 -19.20 8.18 1.53
C SER A 194 -19.02 8.83 2.90
N SER A 195 -20.10 9.05 3.65
CA SER A 195 -20.02 9.61 5.01
C SER A 195 -19.30 8.67 5.97
N PHE A 196 -19.55 7.36 5.88
CA PHE A 196 -18.85 6.35 6.67
C PHE A 196 -17.36 6.26 6.29
N ASN A 197 -17.04 6.31 5.00
CA ASN A 197 -15.64 6.32 4.56
C ASN A 197 -14.88 7.52 5.15
N ILE A 198 -15.45 8.72 5.07
CA ILE A 198 -14.87 9.94 5.65
C ILE A 198 -14.70 9.79 7.17
N LEU A 199 -15.66 9.16 7.85
CA LEU A 199 -15.57 8.91 9.28
C LEU A 199 -14.39 7.98 9.62
N PHE A 200 -14.27 6.85 8.92
CA PHE A 200 -13.18 5.89 9.16
C PHE A 200 -11.81 6.44 8.76
N GLU A 201 -11.72 7.24 7.69
CA GLU A 201 -10.49 7.99 7.37
C GLU A 201 -10.08 8.95 8.50
N LYS A 202 -11.03 9.67 9.11
CA LYS A 202 -10.75 10.54 10.24
C LYS A 202 -10.25 9.77 11.48
N ILE A 203 -10.87 8.61 11.78
CA ILE A 203 -10.45 7.75 12.89
C ILE A 203 -9.04 7.20 12.60
N THR A 204 -8.80 6.71 11.38
CA THR A 204 -7.47 6.24 10.95
C THR A 204 -6.42 7.35 11.10
N ASN A 205 -6.72 8.56 10.63
CA ASN A 205 -5.83 9.70 10.80
C ASN A 205 -5.57 10.05 12.27
N ALA A 206 -6.54 9.86 13.16
CA ALA A 206 -6.34 10.05 14.61
C ALA A 206 -5.39 8.99 15.18
N ILE A 207 -5.54 7.73 14.81
CA ILE A 207 -4.62 6.64 15.19
C ILE A 207 -3.22 6.90 14.61
N MET A 208 -3.13 7.35 13.36
CA MET A 208 -1.85 7.66 12.71
C MET A 208 -1.07 8.81 13.39
N ARG A 209 -1.69 9.64 14.21
CA ARG A 209 -0.96 10.61 15.06
C ARG A 209 -0.12 9.93 16.13
N LEU A 210 -0.47 8.70 16.54
CA LEU A 210 0.29 7.88 17.47
C LEU A 210 1.45 7.12 16.78
N LEU A 211 1.55 7.22 15.45
CA LEU A 211 2.55 6.53 14.63
C LEU A 211 3.99 6.68 15.15
N PRO A 212 4.49 7.87 15.55
CA PRO A 212 5.86 7.98 16.06
C PRO A 212 6.12 7.09 17.28
N ILE A 213 5.14 7.01 18.19
CA ILE A 213 5.21 6.18 19.41
C ILE A 213 5.13 4.70 19.01
N GLY A 214 4.23 4.33 18.10
CA GLY A 214 4.09 2.98 17.59
C GLY A 214 5.36 2.50 16.90
N VAL A 215 5.97 3.33 16.02
CA VAL A 215 7.23 3.02 15.33
C VAL A 215 8.37 2.81 16.32
N PHE A 216 8.51 3.68 17.32
CA PHE A 216 9.51 3.49 18.36
C PHE A 216 9.31 2.14 19.06
N GLY A 217 8.07 1.82 19.45
CA GLY A 217 7.73 0.56 20.14
C GLY A 217 7.95 -0.69 19.31
N LEU A 218 7.78 -0.62 17.99
CA LEU A 218 7.99 -1.75 17.08
C LEU A 218 9.46 -1.94 16.69
N VAL A 219 10.19 -0.85 16.49
CA VAL A 219 11.55 -0.87 15.94
C VAL A 219 12.61 -1.10 17.03
N ALA A 220 12.47 -0.49 18.21
CA ALA A 220 13.45 -0.61 19.28
C ALA A 220 13.71 -2.08 19.70
N PRO A 221 12.70 -2.94 19.91
CA PRO A 221 12.92 -4.36 20.22
C PRO A 221 13.67 -5.12 19.13
N VAL A 222 13.40 -4.84 17.85
CA VAL A 222 14.10 -5.49 16.73
C VAL A 222 15.59 -5.19 16.77
N PHE A 223 15.97 -3.92 16.95
CA PHE A 223 17.39 -3.53 17.03
C PHE A 223 18.07 -3.94 18.32
N MET A 224 17.33 -4.02 19.42
CA MET A 224 17.88 -4.56 20.68
C MET A 224 18.28 -6.02 20.53
N ARG A 225 17.50 -6.82 19.80
CA ARG A 225 17.76 -8.24 19.55
C ARG A 225 18.78 -8.47 18.42
N ALA A 226 18.46 -8.01 17.21
CA ALA A 226 19.26 -8.27 16.01
C ALA A 226 20.44 -7.28 15.84
N GLY A 227 20.37 -6.09 16.41
CA GLY A 227 21.42 -5.08 16.28
C GLY A 227 21.64 -4.68 14.82
N ALA A 228 22.92 -4.52 14.43
CA ALA A 228 23.30 -4.14 13.08
C ALA A 228 22.94 -5.20 12.00
N GLU A 229 22.76 -6.46 12.39
CA GLU A 229 22.40 -7.54 11.47
C GLU A 229 21.02 -7.33 10.80
N ALA A 230 20.11 -6.60 11.47
CA ALA A 230 18.80 -6.25 10.89
C ALA A 230 18.89 -5.17 9.80
N VAL A 231 19.99 -4.41 9.73
CA VAL A 231 20.10 -3.27 8.79
C VAL A 231 20.22 -3.75 7.34
N ALA A 232 21.06 -4.74 7.09
CA ALA A 232 21.35 -5.21 5.74
C ALA A 232 20.10 -5.69 4.99
N PRO A 233 19.26 -6.60 5.52
CA PRO A 233 18.04 -7.05 4.84
C PRO A 233 17.05 -5.91 4.62
N VAL A 234 16.94 -4.95 5.54
CA VAL A 234 16.06 -3.78 5.38
C VAL A 234 16.55 -2.83 4.28
N VAL A 235 17.86 -2.63 4.16
CA VAL A 235 18.44 -1.85 3.06
C VAL A 235 18.21 -2.54 1.72
N VAL A 236 18.44 -3.85 1.64
CA VAL A 236 18.17 -4.62 0.40
C VAL A 236 16.68 -4.58 0.04
N PHE A 237 15.79 -4.72 1.03
CA PHE A 237 14.35 -4.55 0.83
C PHE A 237 14.02 -3.15 0.28
N PHE A 238 14.54 -2.08 0.90
CA PHE A 238 14.35 -0.71 0.43
C PHE A 238 14.79 -0.53 -1.01
N LEU A 239 15.97 -1.05 -1.37
CA LEU A 239 16.49 -0.97 -2.73
C LEU A 239 15.66 -1.78 -3.72
N THR A 240 15.17 -2.96 -3.31
CA THR A 240 14.29 -3.81 -4.13
C THR A 240 12.99 -3.09 -4.47
N VAL A 241 12.31 -2.50 -3.46
CA VAL A 241 11.09 -1.72 -3.69
C VAL A 241 11.38 -0.50 -4.56
N SER A 242 12.45 0.24 -4.27
CA SER A 242 12.83 1.45 -5.03
C SER A 242 13.11 1.10 -6.50
N LEU A 243 13.84 0.02 -6.76
CA LEU A 243 14.11 -0.48 -8.09
C LEU A 243 12.81 -0.86 -8.82
N ALA A 244 11.93 -1.58 -8.15
CA ALA A 244 10.63 -1.98 -8.72
C ALA A 244 9.77 -0.76 -9.09
N LEU A 245 9.70 0.25 -8.22
CA LEU A 245 8.97 1.51 -8.46
C LEU A 245 9.53 2.27 -9.67
N VAL A 246 10.85 2.37 -9.77
CA VAL A 246 11.53 3.02 -10.91
C VAL A 246 11.29 2.25 -12.19
N LEU A 247 11.48 0.93 -12.20
CA LEU A 247 11.27 0.09 -13.38
C LEU A 247 9.80 0.11 -13.83
N HIS A 248 8.84 0.13 -12.90
CA HIS A 248 7.43 0.27 -13.24
C HIS A 248 7.16 1.63 -13.90
N SER A 249 7.66 2.73 -13.32
CA SER A 249 7.41 4.07 -13.83
C SER A 249 8.10 4.32 -15.17
N VAL A 250 9.39 3.97 -15.28
CA VAL A 250 10.19 4.26 -16.49
C VAL A 250 10.03 3.16 -17.56
N GLY A 251 9.85 1.92 -17.15
CA GLY A 251 9.65 0.78 -18.06
C GLY A 251 8.19 0.60 -18.43
N THR A 252 7.39 0.05 -17.52
CA THR A 252 6.00 -0.34 -17.78
C THR A 252 5.14 0.82 -18.26
N MET A 253 5.14 1.96 -17.53
CA MET A 253 4.33 3.12 -17.89
C MET A 253 4.79 3.73 -19.22
N SER A 254 6.09 3.71 -19.52
CA SER A 254 6.59 4.18 -20.82
C SER A 254 6.09 3.32 -21.98
N LEU A 255 6.09 2.00 -21.84
CA LEU A 255 5.54 1.09 -22.86
C LEU A 255 4.05 1.35 -23.12
N VAL A 256 3.29 1.58 -22.03
CA VAL A 256 1.85 1.90 -22.14
C VAL A 256 1.63 3.24 -22.83
N LEU A 257 2.39 4.28 -22.51
CA LEU A 257 2.31 5.59 -23.17
C LEU A 257 2.68 5.49 -24.66
N LEU A 258 3.73 4.75 -25.00
CA LEU A 258 4.14 4.52 -26.40
C LEU A 258 3.04 3.80 -27.19
N SER A 259 2.30 2.88 -26.58
CA SER A 259 1.16 2.21 -27.24
C SER A 259 0.04 3.18 -27.65
N ALA A 260 -0.04 4.34 -26.99
CA ALA A 260 -0.96 5.42 -27.32
C ALA A 260 -0.33 6.54 -28.18
N GLY A 261 0.91 6.34 -28.67
CA GLY A 261 1.63 7.34 -29.45
C GLY A 261 2.13 8.54 -28.64
N VAL A 262 2.21 8.42 -27.32
CA VAL A 262 2.62 9.50 -26.42
C VAL A 262 4.10 9.32 -26.04
N ASN A 263 4.88 10.41 -26.13
CA ASN A 263 6.28 10.41 -25.73
C ASN A 263 6.40 10.39 -24.19
N PRO A 264 6.97 9.32 -23.58
CA PRO A 264 7.06 9.18 -22.13
C PRO A 264 7.90 10.27 -21.46
N VAL A 265 8.97 10.72 -22.10
CA VAL A 265 9.85 11.76 -21.54
C VAL A 265 9.14 13.12 -21.51
N LYS A 266 8.37 13.44 -22.57
CA LYS A 266 7.55 14.65 -22.61
C LYS A 266 6.49 14.61 -21.52
N HIS A 267 5.84 13.44 -21.33
CA HIS A 267 4.82 13.24 -20.30
C HIS A 267 5.43 13.36 -18.89
N LEU A 268 6.54 12.69 -18.61
CA LEU A 268 7.23 12.77 -17.32
C LEU A 268 7.59 14.23 -16.95
N LYS A 269 8.16 14.98 -17.91
CA LYS A 269 8.49 16.39 -17.69
C LYS A 269 7.25 17.23 -17.37
N ALA A 270 6.15 17.01 -18.07
CA ALA A 270 4.90 17.73 -17.85
C ALA A 270 4.29 17.43 -16.47
N MET A 271 4.49 16.22 -15.94
CA MET A 271 3.95 15.79 -14.66
C MET A 271 4.88 16.04 -13.46
N LEU A 272 6.11 16.55 -13.66
CA LEU A 272 7.05 16.80 -12.56
C LEU A 272 6.46 17.61 -11.39
N PRO A 273 5.67 18.69 -11.59
CA PRO A 273 5.10 19.42 -10.46
C PRO A 273 4.17 18.55 -9.60
N ALA A 274 3.34 17.70 -10.24
CA ALA A 274 2.44 16.78 -9.54
C ALA A 274 3.24 15.67 -8.83
N ILE A 275 4.24 15.07 -9.47
CA ILE A 275 5.12 14.03 -8.90
C ILE A 275 5.85 14.57 -7.66
N LEU A 276 6.44 15.77 -7.73
CA LEU A 276 7.14 16.38 -6.59
C LEU A 276 6.18 16.75 -5.44
N THR A 277 4.97 17.19 -5.77
CA THR A 277 3.94 17.44 -4.77
C THR A 277 3.51 16.14 -4.08
N ALA A 278 3.30 15.06 -4.83
CA ALA A 278 2.98 13.74 -4.31
C ALA A 278 4.10 13.21 -3.40
N PHE A 279 5.36 13.34 -3.85
CA PHE A 279 6.52 12.97 -3.04
C PHE A 279 6.56 13.74 -1.71
N SER A 280 6.26 15.03 -1.72
CA SER A 280 6.31 15.86 -0.51
C SER A 280 5.14 15.60 0.45
N THR A 281 3.95 15.32 -0.08
CA THR A 281 2.71 15.17 0.71
C THR A 281 2.45 13.74 1.15
N SER A 282 2.94 12.74 0.39
CA SER A 282 2.57 11.32 0.49
C SER A 282 1.05 11.10 0.48
N SER A 283 0.31 11.95 -0.28
CA SER A 283 -1.14 11.86 -0.38
C SER A 283 -1.59 12.14 -1.81
N SER A 284 -2.17 11.14 -2.45
CA SER A 284 -2.75 11.27 -3.79
C SER A 284 -3.90 12.27 -3.80
N VAL A 285 -4.72 12.27 -2.77
CA VAL A 285 -5.86 13.19 -2.63
C VAL A 285 -5.40 14.64 -2.46
N ALA A 286 -4.38 14.90 -1.64
CA ALA A 286 -3.84 16.24 -1.46
C ALA A 286 -3.15 16.78 -2.73
N THR A 287 -2.68 15.88 -3.60
CA THR A 287 -2.02 16.23 -4.87
C THR A 287 -3.00 16.43 -6.03
N LEU A 288 -4.26 16.00 -5.87
CA LEU A 288 -5.29 15.99 -6.91
C LEU A 288 -5.39 17.30 -7.71
N PRO A 289 -5.46 18.51 -7.08
CA PRO A 289 -5.57 19.75 -7.84
C PRO A 289 -4.38 19.99 -8.77
N VAL A 290 -3.16 19.72 -8.32
CA VAL A 290 -1.92 19.89 -9.10
C VAL A 290 -1.86 18.86 -10.24
N THR A 291 -2.30 17.63 -9.98
CA THR A 291 -2.36 16.60 -11.01
C THR A 291 -3.35 16.97 -12.13
N LEU A 292 -4.54 17.46 -11.77
CA LEU A 292 -5.52 17.95 -12.74
C LEU A 292 -4.96 19.12 -13.56
N GLU A 293 -4.33 20.07 -12.92
CA GLU A 293 -3.71 21.22 -13.60
C GLU A 293 -2.65 20.77 -14.62
N CYS A 294 -1.75 19.86 -14.22
CA CYS A 294 -0.72 19.33 -15.12
C CYS A 294 -1.32 18.55 -16.31
N VAL A 295 -2.31 17.71 -16.05
CA VAL A 295 -2.94 16.88 -17.08
C VAL A 295 -3.76 17.74 -18.06
N GLU A 296 -4.49 18.73 -17.59
CA GLU A 296 -5.34 19.61 -18.43
C GLU A 296 -4.51 20.64 -19.20
N ASN A 297 -3.60 21.34 -18.52
CA ASN A 297 -2.87 22.45 -19.11
C ASN A 297 -1.63 22.03 -19.89
N SER A 298 -0.87 21.03 -19.38
CA SER A 298 0.38 20.60 -20.01
C SER A 298 0.18 19.43 -20.98
N ALA A 299 -0.65 18.44 -20.63
CA ALA A 299 -0.93 17.29 -21.48
C ALA A 299 -2.12 17.51 -22.44
N ARG A 300 -2.94 18.56 -22.22
CA ARG A 300 -4.10 18.90 -23.02
C ARG A 300 -5.21 17.82 -23.02
N VAL A 301 -5.34 17.11 -21.92
CA VAL A 301 -6.43 16.14 -21.75
C VAL A 301 -7.76 16.87 -21.54
N PRO A 302 -8.84 16.51 -22.25
CA PRO A 302 -10.16 17.11 -22.07
C PRO A 302 -10.69 16.96 -20.64
N LYS A 303 -11.32 18.01 -20.10
CA LYS A 303 -11.82 18.04 -18.72
C LYS A 303 -12.84 16.96 -18.38
N ASN A 304 -13.61 16.49 -19.34
CA ASN A 304 -14.55 15.37 -19.16
C ASN A 304 -13.85 14.02 -18.95
N ILE A 305 -12.61 13.87 -19.41
CA ILE A 305 -11.78 12.68 -19.18
C ILE A 305 -10.96 12.86 -17.90
N SER A 306 -10.21 13.97 -17.78
CA SER A 306 -9.37 14.22 -16.59
C SER A 306 -10.19 14.29 -15.31
N GLY A 307 -11.32 15.00 -15.33
CA GLY A 307 -12.24 15.14 -14.19
C GLY A 307 -12.88 13.84 -13.73
N PHE A 308 -12.82 12.78 -14.53
CA PHE A 308 -13.22 11.44 -14.14
C PHE A 308 -12.02 10.55 -13.77
N THR A 309 -11.03 10.45 -14.67
CA THR A 309 -9.90 9.52 -14.49
C THR A 309 -9.05 9.87 -13.27
N ILE A 310 -8.65 11.13 -13.11
CA ILE A 310 -7.72 11.51 -12.05
C ILE A 310 -8.32 11.34 -10.63
N PRO A 311 -9.55 11.81 -10.33
CA PRO A 311 -10.16 11.54 -9.02
C PRO A 311 -10.40 10.05 -8.75
N LEU A 312 -10.79 9.27 -9.76
CA LEU A 312 -10.94 7.82 -9.64
C LEU A 312 -9.58 7.16 -9.35
N GLY A 313 -8.52 7.56 -10.08
CA GLY A 313 -7.18 7.03 -9.91
C GLY A 313 -6.63 7.27 -8.51
N ALA A 314 -6.84 8.46 -7.95
CA ALA A 314 -6.39 8.81 -6.60
C ALA A 314 -6.91 7.86 -5.50
N THR A 315 -7.92 7.03 -5.79
CA THR A 315 -8.51 6.06 -4.86
C THR A 315 -8.45 4.61 -5.36
N VAL A 316 -8.36 4.36 -6.66
CA VAL A 316 -8.44 3.01 -7.26
C VAL A 316 -7.12 2.57 -7.88
N ASN A 317 -6.29 3.51 -8.37
CA ASN A 317 -5.05 3.20 -9.08
C ASN A 317 -3.83 3.39 -8.18
N MET A 318 -3.64 2.50 -7.23
CA MET A 318 -2.55 2.53 -6.28
C MET A 318 -1.41 1.56 -6.66
N ASN A 319 -0.91 1.65 -7.91
CA ASN A 319 0.07 0.72 -8.47
C ASN A 319 1.36 0.63 -7.64
N GLY A 320 1.89 1.79 -7.19
CA GLY A 320 3.07 1.83 -6.33
C GLY A 320 2.81 1.22 -4.95
N SER A 321 1.60 1.39 -4.41
CA SER A 321 1.19 0.78 -3.14
C SER A 321 1.04 -0.73 -3.29
N ALA A 322 0.33 -1.21 -4.31
CA ALA A 322 0.16 -2.63 -4.59
C ALA A 322 1.49 -3.37 -4.79
N LEU A 323 2.42 -2.75 -5.54
CA LEU A 323 3.79 -3.22 -5.74
C LEU A 323 4.53 -3.39 -4.41
N TYR A 324 4.47 -2.36 -3.57
CA TYR A 324 5.10 -2.37 -2.24
C TYR A 324 4.49 -3.43 -1.32
N GLU A 325 3.18 -3.56 -1.29
CA GLU A 325 2.45 -4.55 -0.48
C GLU A 325 2.92 -5.97 -0.83
N CYS A 326 3.05 -6.27 -2.12
CA CYS A 326 3.57 -7.55 -2.59
C CYS A 326 5.01 -7.79 -2.12
N VAL A 327 5.94 -6.84 -2.36
CA VAL A 327 7.34 -6.98 -1.95
C VAL A 327 7.45 -7.14 -0.44
N ALA A 328 6.69 -6.36 0.34
CA ALA A 328 6.74 -6.39 1.79
C ALA A 328 6.31 -7.73 2.38
N VAL A 329 5.19 -8.29 1.91
CA VAL A 329 4.68 -9.58 2.39
C VAL A 329 5.64 -10.72 2.03
N ILE A 330 6.15 -10.75 0.79
CA ILE A 330 7.12 -11.78 0.36
C ILE A 330 8.44 -11.64 1.13
N PHE A 331 8.95 -10.43 1.33
CA PHE A 331 10.14 -10.16 2.13
C PHE A 331 10.01 -10.70 3.57
N ILE A 332 8.90 -10.39 4.24
CA ILE A 332 8.64 -10.89 5.60
C ILE A 332 8.54 -12.42 5.58
N SER A 333 7.85 -12.99 4.60
CA SER A 333 7.76 -14.45 4.43
C SER A 333 9.12 -15.11 4.23
N GLN A 334 10.04 -14.49 3.47
CA GLN A 334 11.41 -14.99 3.30
C GLN A 334 12.17 -15.02 4.63
N ILE A 335 12.01 -13.99 5.48
CA ILE A 335 12.60 -13.99 6.83
C ILE A 335 12.04 -15.14 7.67
N TYR A 336 10.73 -15.41 7.60
CA TYR A 336 10.11 -16.56 8.28
C TYR A 336 10.66 -17.89 7.78
N THR A 337 10.85 -18.04 6.48
CA THR A 337 11.47 -19.23 5.88
C THR A 337 12.90 -19.41 6.39
N SER A 338 13.70 -18.34 6.43
CA SER A 338 15.07 -18.35 6.94
C SER A 338 15.15 -18.71 8.43
N ALA A 339 14.11 -18.40 9.22
CA ALA A 339 14.03 -18.78 10.63
C ALA A 339 13.64 -20.26 10.85
N GLY A 340 13.32 -21.02 9.80
CA GLY A 340 12.90 -22.41 9.83
C GLY A 340 11.41 -22.62 9.57
N GLY A 341 10.67 -21.60 9.18
CA GLY A 341 9.28 -21.69 8.74
C GLY A 341 9.14 -22.28 7.33
N ALA A 342 7.90 -22.63 6.95
CA ALA A 342 7.61 -23.12 5.62
C ALA A 342 7.79 -22.02 4.56
N ALA A 343 8.40 -22.38 3.42
CA ALA A 343 8.50 -21.47 2.28
C ALA A 343 7.12 -21.18 1.69
N MET A 344 6.88 -19.92 1.30
CA MET A 344 5.64 -19.52 0.64
C MET A 344 5.56 -20.16 -0.75
N GLY A 345 4.65 -21.12 -0.93
CA GLY A 345 4.40 -21.78 -2.20
C GLY A 345 3.83 -20.83 -3.26
N ILE A 346 3.91 -21.24 -4.54
CA ILE A 346 3.43 -20.43 -5.70
C ILE A 346 1.96 -20.05 -5.56
N GLY A 347 1.11 -20.96 -5.04
CA GLY A 347 -0.32 -20.67 -4.82
C GLY A 347 -0.54 -19.53 -3.82
N MET A 348 0.23 -19.47 -2.74
CA MET A 348 0.16 -18.38 -1.77
C MET A 348 0.73 -17.07 -2.35
N GLN A 349 1.82 -17.12 -3.12
CA GLN A 349 2.32 -15.95 -3.84
C GLN A 349 1.30 -15.39 -4.83
N PHE A 350 0.57 -16.26 -5.53
CA PHE A 350 -0.55 -15.86 -6.38
C PHE A 350 -1.67 -15.19 -5.57
N LEU A 351 -2.00 -15.73 -4.40
CA LEU A 351 -2.98 -15.12 -3.50
C LEU A 351 -2.52 -13.73 -3.03
N VAL A 352 -1.24 -13.55 -2.70
CA VAL A 352 -0.66 -12.25 -2.37
C VAL A 352 -0.82 -11.26 -3.52
N VAL A 353 -0.58 -11.68 -4.78
CA VAL A 353 -0.78 -10.84 -5.98
C VAL A 353 -2.24 -10.39 -6.09
N VAL A 354 -3.18 -11.32 -5.94
CA VAL A 354 -4.62 -11.02 -6.02
C VAL A 354 -5.05 -10.08 -4.89
N LEU A 355 -4.59 -10.34 -3.67
CA LEU A 355 -4.90 -9.48 -2.52
C LEU A 355 -4.31 -8.09 -2.67
N ALA A 356 -3.05 -7.97 -3.08
CA ALA A 356 -2.41 -6.67 -3.30
C ALA A 356 -3.15 -5.86 -4.39
N LEU A 357 -3.63 -6.51 -5.45
CA LEU A 357 -4.44 -5.87 -6.47
C LEU A 357 -5.80 -5.40 -5.91
N LEU A 358 -6.47 -6.22 -5.12
CA LEU A 358 -7.79 -5.90 -4.56
C LEU A 358 -7.71 -4.86 -3.43
N THR A 359 -6.72 -4.96 -2.55
CA THR A 359 -6.51 -3.98 -1.48
C THR A 359 -6.15 -2.62 -2.06
N SER A 360 -5.38 -2.58 -3.14
CA SER A 360 -5.01 -1.32 -3.81
C SER A 360 -6.20 -0.53 -4.36
N ILE A 361 -7.32 -1.21 -4.67
CA ILE A 361 -8.58 -0.56 -5.12
C ILE A 361 -9.29 0.16 -3.96
N GLY A 362 -8.98 -0.18 -2.73
CA GLY A 362 -9.67 0.36 -1.54
C GLY A 362 -8.76 1.08 -0.54
N VAL A 363 -7.47 1.16 -0.82
CA VAL A 363 -6.56 1.90 0.05
C VAL A 363 -6.85 3.38 -0.06
N ALA A 364 -7.12 4.03 1.08
CA ALA A 364 -7.34 5.47 1.10
C ALA A 364 -6.06 6.22 0.65
N GLY A 365 -6.21 7.30 -0.13
CA GLY A 365 -5.10 8.14 -0.62
C GLY A 365 -4.43 8.99 0.48
N ILE A 366 -4.26 8.42 1.68
CA ILE A 366 -3.65 9.02 2.87
C ILE A 366 -2.30 8.39 3.18
N PRO A 367 -1.40 9.09 3.88
CA PRO A 367 -0.08 8.56 4.21
C PRO A 367 -0.12 7.24 4.99
N SER A 368 0.79 6.32 4.64
CA SER A 368 0.99 5.00 5.27
C SER A 368 -0.21 4.05 5.24
N ALA A 369 -1.22 4.29 4.40
CA ALA A 369 -2.41 3.44 4.29
C ALA A 369 -2.08 2.00 3.83
N SER A 370 -1.03 1.79 3.03
CA SER A 370 -0.58 0.46 2.60
C SER A 370 -0.12 -0.45 3.75
N LEU A 371 0.27 0.10 4.90
CA LEU A 371 0.62 -0.73 6.06
C LEU A 371 -0.59 -1.52 6.58
N VAL A 372 -1.78 -0.92 6.50
CA VAL A 372 -3.04 -1.61 6.82
C VAL A 372 -3.27 -2.76 5.84
N ALA A 373 -3.10 -2.52 4.54
CA ALA A 373 -3.24 -3.54 3.51
C ALA A 373 -2.23 -4.69 3.68
N ILE A 374 -0.96 -4.38 4.02
CA ILE A 374 0.07 -5.39 4.31
C ILE A 374 -0.36 -6.29 5.46
N VAL A 375 -0.87 -5.72 6.56
CA VAL A 375 -1.36 -6.50 7.71
C VAL A 375 -2.50 -7.43 7.30
N VAL A 376 -3.41 -6.97 6.43
CA VAL A 376 -4.48 -7.79 5.85
C VAL A 376 -3.91 -8.98 5.08
N ILE A 377 -2.98 -8.71 4.15
CA ILE A 377 -2.40 -9.75 3.31
C ILE A 377 -1.58 -10.75 4.16
N MET A 378 -0.82 -10.24 5.15
CA MET A 378 -0.09 -11.08 6.11
C MET A 378 -1.02 -11.99 6.90
N GLY A 379 -2.16 -11.48 7.38
CA GLY A 379 -3.17 -12.27 8.09
C GLY A 379 -3.67 -13.43 7.24
N VAL A 380 -3.98 -13.20 5.96
CA VAL A 380 -4.39 -14.28 5.03
C VAL A 380 -3.27 -15.27 4.76
N ALA A 381 -2.01 -14.80 4.74
CA ALA A 381 -0.83 -15.66 4.59
C ALA A 381 -0.44 -16.40 5.89
N GLY A 382 -1.14 -16.16 7.00
CA GLY A 382 -0.82 -16.74 8.30
C GLY A 382 0.42 -16.15 8.98
N ILE A 383 0.85 -14.95 8.56
CA ILE A 383 2.03 -14.27 9.13
C ILE A 383 1.55 -13.30 10.22
N PRO A 384 2.11 -13.36 11.44
CA PRO A 384 1.75 -12.46 12.53
C PRO A 384 1.96 -10.98 12.17
N ALA A 385 0.99 -10.13 12.52
CA ALA A 385 0.98 -8.71 12.18
C ALA A 385 2.18 -7.93 12.76
N GLU A 386 2.72 -8.38 13.89
CA GLU A 386 3.86 -7.77 14.57
C GLU A 386 5.14 -7.79 13.72
N ALA A 387 5.28 -8.75 12.80
CA ALA A 387 6.42 -8.85 11.89
C ALA A 387 6.52 -7.66 10.92
N VAL A 388 5.44 -6.90 10.73
CA VAL A 388 5.46 -5.65 9.94
C VAL A 388 6.44 -4.62 10.51
N GLY A 389 6.80 -4.74 11.79
CA GLY A 389 7.71 -3.82 12.47
C GLY A 389 9.04 -3.59 11.74
N ILE A 390 9.56 -4.60 11.02
CA ILE A 390 10.83 -4.48 10.30
C ILE A 390 10.76 -3.52 9.11
N ILE A 391 9.65 -3.46 8.40
CA ILE A 391 9.52 -2.60 7.20
C ILE A 391 9.22 -1.14 7.54
N TRP A 392 8.81 -0.84 8.76
CA TRP A 392 8.48 0.52 9.19
C TRP A 392 9.65 1.49 9.11
N MET A 393 10.87 0.97 9.20
CA MET A 393 12.09 1.78 9.10
C MET A 393 12.21 2.53 7.79
N THR A 394 11.73 1.93 6.71
CA THR A 394 11.82 2.48 5.35
C THR A 394 10.49 2.99 4.82
N ASP A 395 9.38 2.66 5.49
CA ASP A 395 8.02 2.94 4.99
C ASP A 395 7.82 4.41 4.63
N ARG A 396 8.33 5.35 5.43
CA ARG A 396 8.09 6.77 5.17
C ARG A 396 8.66 7.24 3.85
N ILE A 397 9.89 6.86 3.50
CA ILE A 397 10.52 7.23 2.23
C ILE A 397 9.84 6.49 1.09
N LEU A 398 9.58 5.21 1.30
CA LEU A 398 8.86 4.40 0.31
C LEU A 398 7.44 4.91 0.06
N ASP A 399 6.74 5.43 1.07
CA ASP A 399 5.42 6.04 0.94
C ASP A 399 5.44 7.28 0.03
N MET A 400 6.46 8.15 0.19
CA MET A 400 6.69 9.29 -0.70
C MET A 400 6.91 8.84 -2.16
N MET A 401 7.73 7.80 -2.35
CA MET A 401 8.02 7.24 -3.68
C MET A 401 6.76 6.58 -4.30
N ARG A 402 6.04 5.76 -3.54
CA ARG A 402 4.81 5.08 -3.98
C ARG A 402 3.75 6.08 -4.42
N THR A 403 3.53 7.12 -3.63
CA THR A 403 2.55 8.17 -3.95
C THR A 403 2.90 8.87 -5.26
N SER A 404 4.18 9.15 -5.50
CA SER A 404 4.64 9.72 -6.77
C SER A 404 4.34 8.80 -7.95
N VAL A 405 4.55 7.48 -7.79
CA VAL A 405 4.25 6.47 -8.81
C VAL A 405 2.74 6.35 -9.06
N ASN A 406 1.91 6.39 -8.00
CA ASN A 406 0.46 6.36 -8.12
C ASN A 406 -0.04 7.55 -8.97
N ILE A 407 0.36 8.77 -8.61
CA ILE A 407 -0.02 9.99 -9.34
C ILE A 407 0.48 9.98 -10.80
N TYR A 408 1.70 9.49 -11.04
CA TYR A 408 2.21 9.34 -12.39
C TYR A 408 1.38 8.33 -13.19
N GLY A 409 1.01 7.20 -12.59
CA GLY A 409 0.11 6.21 -13.18
C GLY A 409 -1.28 6.78 -13.52
N ASP A 410 -1.86 7.61 -12.64
CA ASP A 410 -3.14 8.28 -12.88
C ASP A 410 -3.06 9.20 -14.11
N SER A 411 -1.99 9.98 -14.21
CA SER A 411 -1.77 10.88 -15.33
C SER A 411 -1.55 10.12 -16.65
N CYS A 412 -0.83 8.99 -16.62
CA CYS A 412 -0.67 8.09 -17.76
C CYS A 412 -2.01 7.54 -18.22
N ALA A 413 -2.89 7.15 -17.29
CA ALA A 413 -4.24 6.67 -17.60
C ALA A 413 -5.07 7.75 -18.30
N ALA A 414 -5.08 8.97 -17.78
CA ALA A 414 -5.84 10.09 -18.37
C ALA A 414 -5.39 10.38 -19.81
N VAL A 415 -4.08 10.42 -20.05
CA VAL A 415 -3.51 10.65 -21.38
C VAL A 415 -3.77 9.47 -22.32
N TRP A 416 -3.60 8.24 -21.85
CA TRP A 416 -3.84 7.03 -22.64
C TRP A 416 -5.31 6.90 -23.03
N VAL A 417 -6.25 7.16 -22.10
CA VAL A 417 -7.68 7.15 -22.37
C VAL A 417 -8.03 8.25 -23.38
N ALA A 418 -7.53 9.48 -23.21
CA ALA A 418 -7.78 10.57 -24.15
C ALA A 418 -7.28 10.23 -25.56
N ALA A 419 -6.07 9.70 -25.70
CA ALA A 419 -5.52 9.31 -26.98
C ALA A 419 -6.33 8.17 -27.63
N THR A 420 -6.78 7.16 -26.87
CA THR A 420 -7.64 6.07 -27.39
C THR A 420 -9.06 6.51 -27.71
N GLU A 421 -9.53 7.66 -27.19
CA GLU A 421 -10.77 8.34 -27.59
C GLU A 421 -10.53 9.33 -28.73
N LYS A 422 -9.37 9.28 -29.39
CA LYS A 422 -8.96 10.09 -30.55
C LYS A 422 -8.81 11.58 -30.24
N HIS A 423 -8.62 11.97 -29.00
CA HIS A 423 -8.24 13.34 -28.67
C HIS A 423 -6.75 13.57 -28.90
N LYS A 424 -6.41 14.72 -29.45
CA LYS A 424 -5.01 15.12 -29.64
C LYS A 424 -4.46 15.61 -28.30
N VAL A 425 -3.49 14.85 -27.74
CA VAL A 425 -2.77 15.20 -26.52
C VAL A 425 -1.41 15.82 -26.89
N TYR A 426 -0.92 16.75 -26.09
CA TYR A 426 0.35 17.45 -26.30
C TYR A 426 0.49 18.27 -27.62
N THR A 427 -0.56 18.52 -28.33
CA THR A 427 -0.53 19.42 -29.50
C THR A 427 -0.73 20.87 -29.04
N SER A 428 0.07 21.79 -29.56
CA SER A 428 -0.22 23.22 -29.53
C SER A 428 -1.35 23.51 -30.50
N ASP A 429 -2.28 24.41 -30.14
CA ASP A 429 -3.34 24.90 -31.06
C ASP A 429 -2.79 25.75 -32.22
N VAL A 430 -1.48 25.61 -32.53
CA VAL A 430 -0.83 26.33 -33.61
C VAL A 430 -0.21 25.28 -34.54
N ASP A 431 -1.04 24.78 -35.47
CA ASP A 431 -0.72 24.27 -36.78
C ASP A 431 -1.81 24.72 -37.78
#